data_c7dafd70a04939c05177561022bc682d
#
_entry.id   c7dafd70a04939c05177561022bc682d
#
_cell.length_a   1.000
_cell.length_b   1.000
_cell.length_c   1.000
_cell.angle_alpha   90.00
_cell.angle_beta   90.00
_cell.angle_gamma   90.00
#
_symmetry.space_group_name_H-M   'P 1'
#
loop_
_entity.id
_entity.type
_entity.pdbx_description
1 polymer ?
#
loop_
_entity_poly.entity_id
_entity_poly.type
_entity_poly.pdbx_seq_one_letter_code
_entity_poly.pdbx_strand_id
1 'polypeptide(L)'
;MSSNVESLVKMANDISDYFASEPDRASAVDGTMTHIRRFWDPRMRRQIVAHLEAGGEGLGELARAAVQKLAGQAGTQSAQTTS
;
A
#
# COMPACT_ATOMS: atom_id res chain seq x y z
N MET A 1 18.24 -8.43 4.81
CA MET A 1 18.38 -7.02 5.08
C MET A 1 17.06 -6.34 5.00
N SER A 2 16.79 -5.61 6.00
CA SER A 2 15.51 -4.92 6.09
C SER A 2 15.47 -3.66 5.25
N SER A 3 16.59 -3.29 4.65
CA SER A 3 16.67 -2.03 3.91
C SER A 3 15.68 -1.98 2.76
N ASN A 4 15.32 -3.12 2.19
CA ASN A 4 14.36 -3.12 1.09
C ASN A 4 13.00 -2.63 1.53
N VAL A 5 12.53 -3.09 2.69
CA VAL A 5 11.22 -2.68 3.14
C VAL A 5 11.22 -1.22 3.57
N GLU A 6 12.35 -0.74 4.10
CA GLU A 6 12.45 0.68 4.43
C GLU A 6 12.33 1.54 3.19
N SER A 7 12.97 1.12 2.10
CA SER A 7 12.84 1.82 0.84
C SER A 7 11.41 1.81 0.33
N LEU A 8 10.74 0.67 0.46
CA LEU A 8 9.36 0.57 0.03
C LEU A 8 8.44 1.47 0.84
N VAL A 9 8.69 1.56 2.15
CA VAL A 9 7.93 2.45 3.01
C VAL A 9 8.11 3.89 2.56
N LYS A 10 9.35 4.28 2.30
CA LYS A 10 9.62 5.63 1.84
C LYS A 10 8.93 5.90 0.50
N MET A 11 9.00 4.95 -0.41
CA MET A 11 8.37 5.11 -1.72
C MET A 11 6.86 5.23 -1.57
N ALA A 12 6.26 4.41 -0.74
CA ALA A 12 4.82 4.46 -0.52
C ALA A 12 4.40 5.81 0.05
N ASN A 13 5.18 6.31 1.02
CA ASN A 13 4.90 7.62 1.59
C ASN A 13 5.03 8.73 0.55
N ASP A 14 6.06 8.65 -0.28
CA ASP A 14 6.26 9.65 -1.33
C ASP A 14 5.09 9.65 -2.32
N ILE A 15 4.62 8.47 -2.69
CA ILE A 15 3.48 8.36 -3.59
C ILE A 15 2.23 8.95 -2.94
N SER A 16 2.01 8.63 -1.67
CA SER A 16 0.83 9.15 -0.99
C SER A 16 0.91 10.67 -0.84
N ASP A 17 2.12 11.21 -0.64
CA ASP A 17 2.29 12.66 -0.58
C ASP A 17 1.88 13.31 -1.88
N TYR A 18 2.21 12.68 -2.99
CA TYR A 18 1.81 13.20 -4.29
C TYR A 18 0.30 13.26 -4.42
N PHE A 19 -0.40 12.21 -3.99
CA PHE A 19 -1.85 12.17 -4.09
C PHE A 19 -2.56 12.89 -2.96
N ALA A 20 -1.82 13.33 -1.95
CA ALA A 20 -2.43 14.01 -0.79
C ALA A 20 -3.12 15.31 -1.16
N SER A 21 -2.77 15.88 -2.31
CA SER A 21 -3.42 17.11 -2.76
C SER A 21 -4.80 16.89 -3.35
N GLU A 22 -5.21 15.65 -3.54
CA GLU A 22 -6.57 15.38 -4.00
C GLU A 22 -7.56 15.89 -2.97
N PRO A 23 -8.63 16.55 -3.44
CA PRO A 23 -9.61 17.09 -2.49
C PRO A 23 -10.34 16.01 -1.70
N ASP A 24 -10.47 14.83 -2.27
CA ASP A 24 -11.20 13.74 -1.66
C ASP A 24 -10.22 12.69 -1.16
N ARG A 25 -10.31 12.37 0.15
CA ARG A 25 -9.39 11.40 0.73
C ARG A 25 -9.50 10.03 0.05
N ALA A 26 -10.70 9.62 -0.30
CA ALA A 26 -10.87 8.34 -0.98
C ALA A 26 -10.15 8.32 -2.31
N SER A 27 -10.18 9.44 -3.03
CA SER A 27 -9.44 9.55 -4.30
C SER A 27 -7.94 9.47 -4.07
N ALA A 28 -7.46 10.09 -3.00
CA ALA A 28 -6.03 10.05 -2.68
C ALA A 28 -5.59 8.61 -2.35
N VAL A 29 -6.40 7.91 -1.58
CA VAL A 29 -6.11 6.52 -1.23
C VAL A 29 -6.11 5.65 -2.49
N ASP A 30 -7.14 5.80 -3.32
CA ASP A 30 -7.25 5.03 -4.55
C ASP A 30 -6.09 5.32 -5.49
N GLY A 31 -5.72 6.58 -5.64
CA GLY A 31 -4.61 6.95 -6.50
C GLY A 31 -3.32 6.32 -6.05
N THR A 32 -3.05 6.39 -4.75
CA THR A 32 -1.84 5.79 -4.18
C THR A 32 -1.84 4.27 -4.39
N MET A 33 -2.93 3.63 -4.06
CA MET A 33 -3.05 2.18 -4.19
C MET A 33 -2.91 1.76 -5.65
N THR A 34 -3.57 2.47 -6.56
CA THR A 34 -3.51 2.14 -7.98
C THR A 34 -2.09 2.30 -8.51
N HIS A 35 -1.40 3.36 -8.09
CA HIS A 35 -0.02 3.56 -8.51
C HIS A 35 0.86 2.40 -8.08
N ILE A 36 0.75 1.99 -6.82
CA ILE A 36 1.52 0.86 -6.31
C ILE A 36 1.19 -0.40 -7.10
N ARG A 37 -0.10 -0.65 -7.32
CA ARG A 37 -0.52 -1.87 -8.03
C ARG A 37 0.01 -1.91 -9.44
N ARG A 38 0.05 -0.77 -10.12
CA ARG A 38 0.44 -0.73 -11.52
C ARG A 38 1.94 -0.72 -11.73
N PHE A 39 2.69 -0.09 -10.82
CA PHE A 39 4.10 0.15 -11.07
C PHE A 39 5.05 -0.68 -10.22
N TRP A 40 4.58 -1.22 -9.11
CA TRP A 40 5.41 -2.09 -8.28
C TRP A 40 5.24 -3.53 -8.76
N ASP A 41 6.35 -4.29 -8.72
CA ASP A 41 6.22 -5.70 -9.08
C ASP A 41 5.59 -6.49 -7.93
N PRO A 42 5.16 -7.73 -8.20
CA PRO A 42 4.45 -8.50 -7.17
C PRO A 42 5.24 -8.69 -5.88
N ARG A 43 6.56 -8.84 -5.98
CA ARG A 43 7.37 -9.03 -4.77
C ARG A 43 7.31 -7.78 -3.89
N MET A 44 7.45 -6.63 -4.50
CA MET A 44 7.41 -5.37 -3.75
C MET A 44 6.06 -5.21 -3.07
N ARG A 45 4.98 -5.52 -3.78
CA ARG A 45 3.64 -5.40 -3.21
C ARG A 45 3.46 -6.34 -2.04
N ARG A 46 3.92 -7.57 -2.16
CA ARG A 46 3.82 -8.53 -1.06
C ARG A 46 4.62 -8.06 0.15
N GLN A 47 5.79 -7.49 -0.09
CA GLN A 47 6.64 -7.04 1.01
C GLN A 47 5.98 -5.90 1.78
N ILE A 48 5.40 -4.94 1.07
CA ILE A 48 4.79 -3.82 1.78
C ILE A 48 3.51 -4.25 2.51
N VAL A 49 2.77 -5.18 1.93
CA VAL A 49 1.59 -5.72 2.60
C VAL A 49 2.00 -6.49 3.86
N ALA A 50 3.03 -7.32 3.76
CA ALA A 50 3.51 -8.05 4.92
C ALA A 50 4.00 -7.09 6.00
N HIS A 51 4.65 -6.01 5.59
CA HIS A 51 5.10 -5.00 6.53
C HIS A 51 3.92 -4.35 7.25
N LEU A 52 2.86 -4.06 6.50
CA LEU A 52 1.66 -3.50 7.10
C LEU A 52 1.08 -4.45 8.14
N GLU A 53 1.02 -5.73 7.81
CA GLU A 53 0.47 -6.74 8.72
C GLU A 53 1.32 -6.87 9.98
N ALA A 54 2.60 -6.57 9.87
CA ALA A 54 3.51 -6.60 11.03
C ALA A 54 3.50 -5.30 11.82
N GLY A 55 2.61 -4.38 11.49
CA GLY A 55 2.49 -3.11 12.21
C GLY A 55 2.59 -1.89 11.33
N GLY A 56 3.18 -2.00 10.15
CA GLY A 56 3.27 -0.90 9.20
C GLY A 56 4.12 0.26 9.67
N GLU A 57 5.14 -0.02 10.45
CA GLU A 57 5.96 1.04 11.03
C GLU A 57 6.54 1.93 9.94
N GLY A 58 6.43 3.23 10.15
CA GLY A 58 6.97 4.21 9.21
C GLY A 58 6.00 4.65 8.12
N LEU A 59 4.94 3.88 7.89
CA LEU A 59 3.94 4.27 6.90
C LEU A 59 3.09 5.41 7.43
N GLY A 60 2.97 6.47 6.65
CA GLY A 60 2.08 7.56 6.97
C GLY A 60 0.63 7.13 6.86
N GLU A 61 -0.27 7.97 7.33
CA GLU A 61 -1.68 7.62 7.42
C GLU A 61 -2.27 7.26 6.04
N LEU A 62 -1.99 8.08 5.06
CA LEU A 62 -2.53 7.87 3.72
C LEU A 62 -1.92 6.64 3.06
N ALA A 63 -0.60 6.48 3.18
CA ALA A 63 0.08 5.32 2.62
C ALA A 63 -0.42 4.04 3.27
N ARG A 64 -0.63 4.08 4.59
CA ARG A 64 -1.16 2.92 5.31
C ARG A 64 -2.53 2.54 4.78
N ALA A 65 -3.39 3.52 4.60
CA ALA A 65 -4.74 3.25 4.08
C ALA A 65 -4.67 2.65 2.68
N ALA A 66 -3.76 3.15 1.85
CA ALA A 66 -3.62 2.63 0.49
C ALA A 66 -3.12 1.20 0.48
N VAL A 67 -2.15 0.88 1.35
CA VAL A 67 -1.63 -0.48 1.43
C VAL A 67 -2.69 -1.41 2.02
N GLN A 68 -3.49 -0.93 2.96
CA GLN A 68 -4.61 -1.73 3.48
C GLN A 68 -5.59 -2.08 2.37
N LYS A 69 -5.88 -1.11 1.50
CA LYS A 69 -6.79 -1.37 0.39
C LYS A 69 -6.18 -2.35 -0.58
N LEU A 70 -4.90 -2.22 -0.85
CA LEU A 70 -4.18 -3.16 -1.70
C LEU A 70 -4.23 -4.58 -1.12
N ALA A 71 -3.98 -4.69 0.17
CA ALA A 71 -4.02 -5.97 0.86
C ALA A 71 -5.43 -6.56 0.83
N GLY A 72 -6.43 -5.69 0.97
CA GLY A 72 -7.82 -6.12 0.95
C GLY A 72 -8.21 -6.71 -0.38
N GLN A 73 -7.69 -6.15 -1.48
CA GLN A 73 -7.99 -6.70 -2.78
C GLN A 73 -7.41 -8.10 -2.95
N ALA A 74 -6.15 -8.28 -2.51
CA ALA A 74 -5.53 -9.60 -2.55
C ALA A 74 -6.22 -10.56 -1.60
N GLY A 75 -6.53 -10.07 -0.40
CA GLY A 75 -7.22 -10.87 0.61
C GLY A 75 -8.62 -11.21 0.20
N THR A 76 -9.27 -10.31 -0.54
CA THR A 76 -10.62 -10.56 -1.02
C THR A 76 -10.66 -11.77 -1.92
N GLN A 77 -9.64 -11.92 -2.74
CA GLN A 77 -9.56 -13.10 -3.59
C GLN A 77 -9.49 -14.36 -2.76
N SER A 78 -8.66 -14.33 -1.72
CA SER A 78 -8.58 -15.48 -0.82
C SER A 78 -9.89 -15.72 -0.11
N ALA A 79 -10.52 -14.67 0.34
CA ALA A 79 -11.78 -14.80 1.04
C ALA A 79 -12.85 -15.39 0.13
N GLN A 80 -12.85 -15.00 -1.11
CA GLN A 80 -13.79 -15.52 -2.07
C GLN A 80 -13.62 -17.02 -2.24
N THR A 81 -12.39 -17.47 -2.25
CA THR A 81 -12.18 -18.90 -2.40
C THR A 81 -12.69 -19.66 -1.20
N THR A 82 -12.65 -19.05 -0.05
CA THR A 82 -13.15 -19.71 1.15
C THR A 82 -14.66 -19.64 1.24
N SER A 83 -15.22 -18.69 0.57
CA SER A 83 -16.66 -18.56 0.59
C SER A 83 -17.32 -19.55 -0.32
#